data_b8e48ea957ad274012c412bf71bb5b33
#
_entry.id   b8e48ea957ad274012c412bf71bb5b33
#
_cell.length_a   1.000
_cell.length_b   1.000
_cell.length_c   1.000
_cell.angle_alpha   90.00
_cell.angle_beta   90.00
_cell.angle_gamma   90.00
#
_symmetry.space_group_name_H-M   'P 1'
#
loop_
_entity.id
_entity.type
_entity.pdbx_description
1 polymer ?
#
loop_
_entity_poly.entity_id
_entity_poly.type
_entity_poly.pdbx_seq_one_letter_code
_entity_poly.pdbx_strand_id
1 'polypeptide(L)'
;MQLLEKCQAETATRSRRKFRFKNKLMSMDGSIIELSATMFDWAKYRQRKGAIKLHLLLDHDGYLPSFAVVTDGKYSELKVARGLCLEAGTILAVDRGYNDYEWFAQLTQDGVFFVTRMKTNTVYTTVEVCAVPEKGNVLSDQIVSLPALDKDGEAPVLFRRIEYWNADKQEILVFFTSLLHLAASTVAAIYKERWAVELFFKALKQTTKLKSFLGTSANAVKTQIWTALIAMLILKYLQMKSIFGWSLSNLAALLRQQLFIFRDLWAWLNNPLEGPPAARQLAEQLPMPLMW
;
A
#
# COMPACT_ATOMS: atom_id res chain seq x y z
N MET A 1 9.05 13.39 6.87
CA MET A 1 7.80 13.72 7.57
C MET A 1 7.02 14.80 6.85
N GLN A 2 7.52 16.02 6.66
CA GLN A 2 6.77 17.15 6.06
C GLN A 2 6.08 16.86 4.70
N LEU A 3 6.67 16.06 3.80
CA LEU A 3 6.05 15.77 2.50
C LEU A 3 4.86 14.83 2.64
N LEU A 4 4.95 13.81 3.49
CA LEU A 4 3.83 12.90 3.77
C LEU A 4 2.66 13.65 4.41
N GLU A 5 2.93 14.51 5.38
CA GLU A 5 1.92 15.36 6.03
C GLU A 5 1.20 16.26 5.01
N LYS A 6 1.94 16.87 4.07
CA LYS A 6 1.35 17.64 2.97
C LYS A 6 0.44 16.78 2.09
N CYS A 7 0.86 15.56 1.75
CA CYS A 7 0.03 14.63 0.99
C CYS A 7 -1.25 14.26 1.76
N GLN A 8 -1.15 13.97 3.05
CA GLN A 8 -2.29 13.62 3.91
C GLN A 8 -3.28 14.79 4.03
N ALA A 9 -2.78 16.02 4.20
CA ALA A 9 -3.64 17.21 4.22
C ALA A 9 -4.43 17.40 2.91
N GLU A 10 -3.77 17.19 1.75
CA GLU A 10 -4.47 17.26 0.46
C GLU A 10 -5.52 16.17 0.30
N THR A 11 -5.23 14.97 0.80
CA THR A 11 -6.18 13.86 0.76
C THR A 11 -7.42 14.17 1.59
N ALA A 12 -7.25 14.72 2.79
CA ALA A 12 -8.36 15.07 3.67
C ALA A 12 -9.35 16.06 3.03
N THR A 13 -8.87 16.93 2.13
CA THR A 13 -9.71 17.94 1.44
C THR A 13 -10.39 17.41 0.18
N ARG A 14 -9.82 16.39 -0.49
CA ARG A 14 -10.25 15.97 -1.83
C ARG A 14 -10.81 14.56 -1.93
N SER A 15 -10.48 13.68 -0.99
CA SER A 15 -10.81 12.26 -1.10
C SER A 15 -12.29 11.99 -0.86
N ARG A 16 -12.97 11.45 -1.88
CA ARG A 16 -14.22 10.69 -1.64
C ARG A 16 -13.82 9.35 -1.05
N ARG A 17 -14.07 9.17 0.26
CA ARG A 17 -13.85 7.89 0.92
C ARG A 17 -14.67 6.80 0.20
N LYS A 18 -14.04 5.69 -0.08
CA LYS A 18 -14.67 4.53 -0.73
C LYS A 18 -15.70 3.88 0.20
N PHE A 19 -15.44 3.90 1.49
CA PHE A 19 -16.30 3.33 2.52
C PHE A 19 -17.01 4.41 3.32
N ARG A 20 -18.19 4.05 3.85
CA ARG A 20 -18.99 4.95 4.70
C ARG A 20 -18.49 5.04 6.14
N PHE A 21 -17.69 4.07 6.60
CA PHE A 21 -17.10 4.13 7.94
C PHE A 21 -16.00 5.20 8.02
N LYS A 22 -15.79 5.72 9.23
CA LYS A 22 -14.81 6.80 9.48
C LYS A 22 -13.40 6.28 9.83
N ASN A 23 -13.30 5.00 10.10
CA ASN A 23 -12.04 4.33 10.47
C ASN A 23 -10.98 4.52 9.40
N LYS A 24 -9.74 4.69 9.84
CA LYS A 24 -8.59 4.68 8.95
C LYS A 24 -8.37 3.26 8.43
N LEU A 25 -8.32 3.09 7.13
CA LEU A 25 -8.03 1.79 6.50
C LEU A 25 -6.57 1.74 6.07
N MET A 26 -5.87 0.71 6.50
CA MET A 26 -4.48 0.47 6.17
C MET A 26 -4.28 -0.95 5.65
N SER A 27 -3.32 -1.13 4.74
CA SER A 27 -2.86 -2.45 4.30
C SER A 27 -1.37 -2.58 4.49
N MET A 28 -0.94 -3.73 5.02
CA MET A 28 0.48 -4.05 5.16
C MET A 28 0.85 -5.21 4.26
N ASP A 29 2.03 -5.09 3.63
CA ASP A 29 2.62 -6.17 2.85
C ASP A 29 4.13 -6.01 2.75
N GLY A 30 4.82 -7.09 2.35
CA GLY A 30 6.25 -7.12 2.09
C GLY A 30 6.55 -7.46 0.64
N SER A 31 7.43 -6.70 0.01
CA SER A 31 7.86 -6.97 -1.36
C SER A 31 9.34 -7.26 -1.46
N ILE A 32 9.67 -8.40 -2.07
CA ILE A 32 11.05 -8.80 -2.33
C ILE A 32 11.61 -7.99 -3.50
N ILE A 33 12.82 -7.49 -3.32
CA ILE A 33 13.64 -6.87 -4.36
C ILE A 33 14.86 -7.76 -4.53
N GLU A 34 14.91 -8.47 -5.67
CA GLU A 34 16.01 -9.37 -5.99
C GLU A 34 17.27 -8.58 -6.33
N LEU A 35 18.41 -9.04 -5.83
CA LEU A 35 19.74 -8.51 -6.06
C LEU A 35 20.64 -9.59 -6.67
N SER A 36 21.63 -9.21 -7.47
CA SER A 36 22.62 -10.16 -7.96
C SER A 36 23.49 -10.66 -6.80
N ALA A 37 23.54 -11.96 -6.58
CA ALA A 37 24.34 -12.54 -5.49
C ALA A 37 25.86 -12.31 -5.67
N THR A 38 26.32 -12.08 -6.90
CA THR A 38 27.73 -11.79 -7.21
C THR A 38 28.11 -10.34 -6.96
N MET A 39 27.15 -9.43 -6.96
CA MET A 39 27.35 -7.99 -6.73
C MET A 39 26.99 -7.54 -5.32
N PHE A 40 26.22 -8.35 -4.58
CA PHE A 40 25.65 -8.02 -3.27
C PHE A 40 25.83 -9.19 -2.30
N ASP A 41 27.04 -9.44 -1.90
CA ASP A 41 27.46 -10.56 -1.03
C ASP A 41 26.82 -10.51 0.37
N TRP A 42 26.48 -9.31 0.85
CA TRP A 42 25.82 -9.07 2.12
C TRP A 42 24.32 -9.45 2.12
N ALA A 43 23.67 -9.54 0.94
CA ALA A 43 22.21 -9.76 0.81
C ALA A 43 21.86 -11.23 0.49
N LYS A 44 22.43 -12.19 1.19
CA LYS A 44 22.24 -13.63 0.96
C LYS A 44 20.79 -14.04 1.17
N TYR A 45 20.11 -14.50 0.12
CA TYR A 45 18.72 -14.96 0.16
C TYR A 45 18.58 -16.44 -0.19
N ARG A 46 19.11 -16.89 -1.31
CA ARG A 46 19.17 -18.29 -1.79
C ARG A 46 20.59 -18.55 -2.32
N GLN A 47 20.92 -19.82 -2.58
CA GLN A 47 22.29 -20.22 -2.97
C GLN A 47 22.94 -19.37 -4.09
N ARG A 48 22.14 -18.76 -4.97
CA ARG A 48 22.63 -17.94 -6.11
C ARG A 48 21.95 -16.56 -6.25
N LYS A 49 21.15 -16.13 -5.26
CA LYS A 49 20.43 -14.85 -5.33
C LYS A 49 20.50 -14.11 -4.00
N GLY A 50 20.87 -12.83 -4.06
CA GLY A 50 20.67 -11.89 -2.99
C GLY A 50 19.23 -11.34 -3.02
N ALA A 51 18.70 -10.91 -1.90
CA ALA A 51 17.44 -10.17 -1.85
C ALA A 51 17.34 -9.33 -0.59
N ILE A 52 16.65 -8.23 -0.71
CA ILE A 52 16.14 -7.44 0.41
C ILE A 52 14.62 -7.45 0.34
N LYS A 53 13.99 -7.14 1.45
CA LYS A 53 12.53 -7.01 1.55
C LYS A 53 12.17 -5.61 1.99
N LEU A 54 11.30 -4.97 1.22
CA LEU A 54 10.67 -3.72 1.57
C LEU A 54 9.29 -4.02 2.18
N HIS A 55 9.13 -3.75 3.47
CA HIS A 55 7.84 -3.79 4.15
C HIS A 55 7.21 -2.42 4.10
N LEU A 56 5.91 -2.36 3.87
CA LEU A 56 5.19 -1.11 3.69
C LEU A 56 3.81 -1.20 4.31
N LEU A 57 3.44 -0.14 5.03
CA LEU A 57 2.08 0.11 5.48
C LEU A 57 1.49 1.20 4.60
N LEU A 58 0.45 0.87 3.84
CA LEU A 58 -0.23 1.77 2.93
C LEU A 58 -1.50 2.32 3.58
N ASP A 59 -1.60 3.62 3.67
CA ASP A 59 -2.82 4.34 4.04
C ASP A 59 -3.72 4.43 2.80
N HIS A 60 -4.95 3.95 2.90
CA HIS A 60 -5.91 3.98 1.78
C HIS A 60 -6.50 5.36 1.54
N ASP A 61 -6.37 6.30 2.47
CA ASP A 61 -6.65 7.70 2.22
C ASP A 61 -5.52 8.27 1.34
N GLY A 62 -5.76 8.32 0.02
CA GLY A 62 -4.79 8.75 -1.01
C GLY A 62 -3.78 7.69 -1.43
N TYR A 63 -3.83 6.48 -0.90
CA TYR A 63 -2.88 5.39 -1.19
C TYR A 63 -1.42 5.82 -0.94
N LEU A 64 -1.18 6.32 0.27
CA LEU A 64 0.11 6.87 0.70
C LEU A 64 0.89 5.86 1.55
N PRO A 65 2.21 5.69 1.34
CA PRO A 65 3.05 4.89 2.22
C PRO A 65 3.25 5.63 3.55
N SER A 66 2.63 5.14 4.62
CA SER A 66 2.70 5.73 5.96
C SER A 66 3.86 5.19 6.80
N PHE A 67 4.28 3.96 6.52
CA PHE A 67 5.44 3.32 7.14
C PHE A 67 6.17 2.48 6.10
N ALA A 68 7.50 2.46 6.19
CA ALA A 68 8.33 1.60 5.37
C ALA A 68 9.59 1.18 6.15
N VAL A 69 10.02 -0.06 5.97
CA VAL A 69 11.30 -0.56 6.48
C VAL A 69 11.92 -1.54 5.49
N VAL A 70 13.24 -1.47 5.35
CA VAL A 70 14.03 -2.35 4.49
C VAL A 70 14.78 -3.35 5.37
N THR A 71 14.56 -4.62 5.12
CA THR A 71 15.19 -5.74 5.85
C THR A 71 15.87 -6.71 4.88
N ASP A 72 16.58 -7.68 5.42
CA ASP A 72 17.06 -8.82 4.64
C ASP A 72 15.88 -9.61 4.06
N GLY A 73 16.07 -10.22 2.89
CA GLY A 73 15.01 -10.94 2.19
C GLY A 73 14.38 -12.09 2.98
N LYS A 74 15.08 -12.65 3.98
CA LYS A 74 14.59 -13.72 4.86
C LYS A 74 13.84 -13.21 6.10
N TYR A 75 13.88 -11.91 6.36
CA TYR A 75 13.27 -11.36 7.58
C TYR A 75 11.76 -11.58 7.58
N SER A 76 11.23 -11.95 8.74
CA SER A 76 9.80 -12.24 8.91
C SER A 76 8.95 -10.97 8.80
N GLU A 77 7.95 -11.01 7.95
CA GLU A 77 6.97 -9.94 7.81
C GLU A 77 6.18 -9.73 9.10
N LEU A 78 5.84 -10.82 9.77
CA LEU A 78 5.14 -10.79 11.05
C LEU A 78 5.94 -10.08 12.16
N LYS A 79 7.27 -10.25 12.19
CA LYS A 79 8.11 -9.52 13.17
C LYS A 79 8.06 -8.02 12.95
N VAL A 80 7.99 -7.56 11.70
CA VAL A 80 7.81 -6.13 11.39
C VAL A 80 6.42 -5.68 11.79
N ALA A 81 5.39 -6.47 11.47
CA ALA A 81 4.01 -6.17 11.78
C ALA A 81 3.73 -6.04 13.28
N ARG A 82 4.29 -6.94 14.10
CA ARG A 82 4.19 -6.89 15.57
C ARG A 82 4.84 -5.64 16.18
N GLY A 83 5.80 -5.03 15.49
CA GLY A 83 6.44 -3.77 15.93
C GLY A 83 5.70 -2.49 15.54
N LEU A 84 4.55 -2.60 14.84
CA LEU A 84 3.77 -1.42 14.46
C LEU A 84 2.93 -0.92 15.62
N CYS A 85 3.00 0.40 15.86
CA CYS A 85 2.08 1.11 16.72
C CYS A 85 0.98 1.73 15.85
N LEU A 86 -0.24 1.21 15.93
CA LEU A 86 -1.40 1.68 15.19
C LEU A 86 -2.35 2.41 16.14
N GLU A 87 -2.98 3.47 15.66
CA GLU A 87 -3.98 4.22 16.43
C GLU A 87 -5.24 3.35 16.62
N ALA A 88 -5.84 3.41 17.82
CA ALA A 88 -7.12 2.77 18.09
C ALA A 88 -8.19 3.21 17.07
N GLY A 89 -9.04 2.28 16.64
CA GLY A 89 -10.02 2.50 15.59
C GLY A 89 -9.48 2.27 14.16
N THR A 90 -8.17 2.05 13.97
CA THR A 90 -7.63 1.69 12.66
C THR A 90 -8.10 0.30 12.23
N ILE A 91 -8.40 0.13 10.94
CA ILE A 91 -8.67 -1.17 10.31
C ILE A 91 -7.42 -1.56 9.51
N LEU A 92 -6.81 -2.68 9.88
CA LEU A 92 -5.63 -3.22 9.22
C LEU A 92 -6.01 -4.44 8.35
N ALA A 93 -5.85 -4.32 7.02
CA ALA A 93 -6.01 -5.43 6.10
C ALA A 93 -4.66 -6.08 5.77
N VAL A 94 -4.53 -7.37 6.06
CA VAL A 94 -3.30 -8.15 5.85
C VAL A 94 -3.58 -9.46 5.13
N ASP A 95 -2.56 -9.98 4.49
CA ASP A 95 -2.60 -11.27 3.82
C ASP A 95 -2.60 -12.44 4.83
N ARG A 96 -2.97 -13.63 4.36
CA ARG A 96 -3.00 -14.85 5.19
C ARG A 96 -1.63 -15.23 5.77
N GLY A 97 -0.53 -14.76 5.19
CA GLY A 97 0.83 -14.97 5.68
C GLY A 97 1.09 -14.32 7.04
N TYR A 98 0.33 -13.27 7.38
CA TYR A 98 0.39 -12.57 8.66
C TYR A 98 -0.41 -13.24 9.78
N ASN A 99 -1.09 -14.37 9.53
CA ASN A 99 -1.93 -15.01 10.54
C ASN A 99 -1.14 -15.46 11.75
N ASP A 100 -1.32 -14.69 12.80
CA ASP A 100 -0.83 -14.92 14.16
C ASP A 100 -1.94 -14.50 15.13
N TYR A 101 -2.54 -15.47 15.78
CA TYR A 101 -3.76 -15.23 16.55
C TYR A 101 -3.51 -14.49 17.85
N GLU A 102 -2.33 -14.65 18.48
CA GLU A 102 -1.93 -13.86 19.64
C GLU A 102 -1.78 -12.37 19.25
N TRP A 103 -1.15 -12.09 18.11
CA TRP A 103 -1.04 -10.72 17.59
C TRP A 103 -2.42 -10.15 17.28
N PHE A 104 -3.32 -10.91 16.69
CA PHE A 104 -4.69 -10.44 16.41
C PHE A 104 -5.48 -10.17 17.69
N ALA A 105 -5.29 -10.98 18.73
CA ALA A 105 -5.89 -10.71 20.03
C ALA A 105 -5.33 -9.42 20.64
N GLN A 106 -4.01 -9.21 20.56
CA GLN A 106 -3.39 -7.97 21.02
C GLN A 106 -3.90 -6.73 20.25
N LEU A 107 -3.98 -6.78 18.91
CA LEU A 107 -4.57 -5.71 18.11
C LEU A 107 -6.00 -5.38 18.57
N THR A 108 -6.80 -6.41 18.85
CA THR A 108 -8.18 -6.24 19.31
C THR A 108 -8.24 -5.58 20.68
N GLN A 109 -7.35 -5.94 21.61
CA GLN A 109 -7.21 -5.29 22.92
C GLN A 109 -6.77 -3.84 22.81
N ASP A 110 -5.88 -3.53 21.86
CA ASP A 110 -5.41 -2.18 21.57
C ASP A 110 -6.46 -1.33 20.79
N GLY A 111 -7.66 -1.89 20.55
CA GLY A 111 -8.73 -1.22 19.82
C GLY A 111 -8.49 -1.10 18.31
N VAL A 112 -7.54 -1.86 17.76
CA VAL A 112 -7.23 -1.94 16.34
C VAL A 112 -8.00 -3.09 15.72
N PHE A 113 -8.74 -2.81 14.66
CA PHE A 113 -9.45 -3.85 13.91
C PHE A 113 -8.55 -4.44 12.82
N PHE A 114 -8.78 -5.71 12.51
CA PHE A 114 -8.07 -6.34 11.40
C PHE A 114 -9.02 -7.10 10.47
N VAL A 115 -8.60 -7.31 9.22
CA VAL A 115 -9.25 -8.19 8.24
C VAL A 115 -8.18 -9.01 7.53
N THR A 116 -8.35 -10.34 7.55
CA THR A 116 -7.45 -11.28 6.87
C THR A 116 -8.23 -12.48 6.32
N ARG A 117 -7.55 -13.40 5.64
CA ARG A 117 -8.07 -14.73 5.31
C ARG A 117 -7.69 -15.73 6.39
N MET A 118 -8.65 -16.52 6.85
CA MET A 118 -8.42 -17.58 7.83
C MET A 118 -7.59 -18.71 7.23
N LYS A 119 -6.72 -19.35 8.04
CA LYS A 119 -6.04 -20.59 7.64
C LYS A 119 -7.02 -21.76 7.73
N THR A 120 -6.92 -22.71 6.82
CA THR A 120 -7.83 -23.87 6.74
C THR A 120 -7.76 -24.80 7.94
N ASN A 121 -6.62 -24.83 8.60
CA ASN A 121 -6.36 -25.67 9.78
C ASN A 121 -6.61 -24.96 11.12
N THR A 122 -7.27 -23.81 11.11
CA THR A 122 -7.59 -23.06 12.34
C THR A 122 -8.68 -23.79 13.11
N VAL A 123 -8.42 -24.09 14.38
CA VAL A 123 -9.40 -24.63 15.33
C VAL A 123 -10.14 -23.45 15.97
N TYR A 124 -11.47 -23.47 15.92
CA TYR A 124 -12.34 -22.44 16.47
C TYR A 124 -13.62 -23.05 17.06
N THR A 125 -14.24 -22.33 17.96
CA THR A 125 -15.56 -22.65 18.51
C THR A 125 -16.55 -21.59 18.02
N THR A 126 -17.67 -22.01 17.44
CA THR A 126 -18.75 -21.09 17.06
C THR A 126 -19.54 -20.67 18.30
N VAL A 127 -19.58 -19.39 18.58
CA VAL A 127 -20.30 -18.77 19.69
C VAL A 127 -21.71 -18.37 19.25
N GLU A 128 -21.83 -17.77 18.04
CA GLU A 128 -23.09 -17.30 17.48
C GLU A 128 -23.08 -17.45 15.97
N VAL A 129 -24.24 -17.75 15.40
CA VAL A 129 -24.47 -17.76 13.95
C VAL A 129 -25.28 -16.52 13.59
N CYS A 130 -24.67 -15.63 12.78
CA CYS A 130 -25.32 -14.41 12.34
C CYS A 130 -26.21 -14.65 11.14
N ALA A 131 -27.24 -13.82 10.98
CA ALA A 131 -28.12 -13.87 9.80
C ALA A 131 -27.34 -13.51 8.53
N VAL A 132 -27.52 -14.32 7.50
CA VAL A 132 -26.93 -14.11 6.17
C VAL A 132 -27.99 -13.56 5.22
N PRO A 133 -27.71 -12.52 4.44
CA PRO A 133 -28.66 -12.02 3.42
C PRO A 133 -28.98 -13.09 2.38
N GLU A 134 -30.26 -13.24 2.03
CA GLU A 134 -30.70 -14.20 0.99
C GLU A 134 -30.06 -13.94 -0.38
N LYS A 135 -29.74 -12.67 -0.66
CA LYS A 135 -29.08 -12.24 -1.90
C LYS A 135 -27.67 -11.74 -1.61
N GLY A 136 -26.72 -12.25 -2.36
CA GLY A 136 -25.32 -11.83 -2.25
C GLY A 136 -24.35 -13.01 -2.25
N ASN A 137 -23.11 -12.71 -1.99
CA ASN A 137 -22.02 -13.70 -2.03
C ASN A 137 -21.58 -14.18 -0.63
N VAL A 138 -22.27 -13.78 0.43
CA VAL A 138 -22.00 -14.25 1.78
C VAL A 138 -22.69 -15.60 1.97
N LEU A 139 -21.92 -16.64 2.30
CA LEU A 139 -22.42 -18.01 2.46
C LEU A 139 -22.65 -18.37 3.94
N SER A 140 -21.78 -17.83 4.83
CA SER A 140 -21.84 -18.07 6.27
C SER A 140 -21.26 -16.87 7.00
N ASP A 141 -21.80 -16.58 8.18
CA ASP A 141 -21.37 -15.49 9.04
C ASP A 141 -21.48 -15.93 10.50
N GLN A 142 -20.38 -15.98 11.21
CA GLN A 142 -20.30 -16.56 12.53
C GLN A 142 -19.42 -15.72 13.46
N ILE A 143 -19.84 -15.55 14.70
CA ILE A 143 -18.96 -15.11 15.78
C ILE A 143 -18.28 -16.35 16.36
N VAL A 144 -16.96 -16.31 16.48
CA VAL A 144 -16.15 -17.44 16.90
C VAL A 144 -15.15 -17.03 17.99
N SER A 145 -14.79 -17.98 18.83
CA SER A 145 -13.62 -17.89 19.72
C SER A 145 -12.55 -18.88 19.28
N LEU A 146 -11.33 -18.63 19.70
CA LEU A 146 -10.20 -19.52 19.44
C LEU A 146 -9.74 -20.14 20.76
N PRO A 147 -9.98 -21.44 21.00
CA PRO A 147 -9.59 -22.10 22.26
C PRO A 147 -8.11 -21.95 22.63
N ALA A 148 -7.25 -21.78 21.61
CA ALA A 148 -5.82 -21.57 21.83
C ALA A 148 -5.48 -20.20 22.48
N LEU A 149 -6.43 -19.27 22.53
CA LEU A 149 -6.30 -17.94 23.16
C LEU A 149 -7.04 -17.85 24.49
N ASP A 150 -7.82 -18.87 24.86
CA ASP A 150 -8.58 -18.85 26.08
C ASP A 150 -7.63 -18.92 27.30
N LYS A 151 -7.88 -18.06 28.25
CA LYS A 151 -7.17 -18.02 29.52
C LYS A 151 -8.15 -18.31 30.65
N ASP A 152 -7.68 -19.06 31.65
CA ASP A 152 -8.50 -19.41 32.80
C ASP A 152 -9.02 -18.16 33.52
N GLY A 153 -10.36 -18.07 33.61
CA GLY A 153 -11.05 -16.95 34.28
C GLY A 153 -11.24 -15.67 33.47
N GLU A 154 -10.76 -15.61 32.23
CA GLU A 154 -11.01 -14.47 31.32
C GLU A 154 -12.12 -14.79 30.32
N ALA A 155 -12.87 -13.77 29.90
CA ALA A 155 -13.84 -13.92 28.81
C ALA A 155 -13.08 -14.16 27.48
N PRO A 156 -13.57 -15.07 26.62
CA PRO A 156 -12.91 -15.37 25.37
C PRO A 156 -12.89 -14.15 24.45
N VAL A 157 -11.78 -13.96 23.72
CA VAL A 157 -11.69 -12.95 22.68
C VAL A 157 -12.55 -13.37 21.49
N LEU A 158 -13.52 -12.54 21.12
CA LEU A 158 -14.46 -12.83 20.04
C LEU A 158 -13.93 -12.28 18.71
N PHE A 159 -14.05 -13.12 17.71
CA PHE A 159 -13.75 -12.79 16.32
C PHE A 159 -14.92 -13.14 15.43
N ARG A 160 -14.88 -12.73 14.20
CA ARG A 160 -15.89 -13.04 13.20
C ARG A 160 -15.29 -13.81 12.04
N ARG A 161 -15.94 -14.89 11.65
CA ARG A 161 -15.59 -15.76 10.54
C ARG A 161 -16.69 -15.63 9.47
N ILE A 162 -16.29 -15.25 8.24
CA ILE A 162 -17.24 -15.03 7.14
C ILE A 162 -16.80 -15.88 5.96
N GLU A 163 -17.71 -16.72 5.44
CA GLU A 163 -17.52 -17.39 4.16
C GLU A 163 -18.15 -16.57 3.04
N TYR A 164 -17.38 -16.32 2.02
CA TYR A 164 -17.76 -15.47 0.90
C TYR A 164 -17.43 -16.14 -0.44
N TRP A 165 -18.40 -16.20 -1.33
CA TRP A 165 -18.22 -16.70 -2.68
C TRP A 165 -17.54 -15.66 -3.57
N ASN A 166 -16.35 -15.96 -4.06
CA ASN A 166 -15.65 -15.13 -5.02
C ASN A 166 -15.97 -15.61 -6.44
N ALA A 167 -16.90 -14.95 -7.10
CA ALA A 167 -17.34 -15.31 -8.45
C ALA A 167 -16.22 -15.16 -9.48
N ASP A 168 -15.30 -14.19 -9.32
CA ASP A 168 -14.19 -13.95 -10.25
C ASP A 168 -13.20 -15.14 -10.29
N LYS A 169 -13.01 -15.81 -9.16
CA LYS A 169 -12.06 -16.92 -9.01
C LYS A 169 -12.73 -18.28 -8.83
N GLN A 170 -14.05 -18.33 -8.74
CA GLN A 170 -14.83 -19.55 -8.48
C GLN A 170 -14.35 -20.29 -7.21
N GLU A 171 -14.05 -19.53 -6.13
CA GLU A 171 -13.56 -20.07 -4.86
C GLU A 171 -14.29 -19.48 -3.66
N ILE A 172 -14.37 -20.25 -2.57
CA ILE A 172 -14.85 -19.72 -1.28
C ILE A 172 -13.66 -19.08 -0.54
N LEU A 173 -13.81 -17.82 -0.19
CA LEU A 173 -12.90 -17.10 0.69
C LEU A 173 -13.44 -17.12 2.12
N VAL A 174 -12.59 -17.51 3.06
CA VAL A 174 -12.95 -17.45 4.48
C VAL A 174 -12.20 -16.26 5.10
N PHE A 175 -12.95 -15.21 5.45
CA PHE A 175 -12.40 -14.04 6.14
C PHE A 175 -12.43 -14.24 7.64
N PHE A 176 -11.44 -13.65 8.30
CA PHE A 176 -11.29 -13.62 9.74
C PHE A 176 -11.02 -12.19 10.19
N THR A 177 -11.78 -11.69 11.18
CA THR A 177 -11.75 -10.27 11.54
C THR A 177 -12.23 -10.04 12.97
N SER A 178 -11.83 -8.92 13.58
CA SER A 178 -12.40 -8.37 14.82
C SER A 178 -13.53 -7.35 14.56
N LEU A 179 -13.92 -7.11 13.30
CA LEU A 179 -15.03 -6.20 12.94
C LEU A 179 -16.38 -6.90 13.11
N LEU A 180 -16.93 -6.86 14.32
CA LEU A 180 -18.20 -7.53 14.63
C LEU A 180 -19.43 -6.77 14.11
N HIS A 181 -19.32 -5.45 13.93
CA HIS A 181 -20.45 -4.53 13.67
C HIS A 181 -20.66 -4.15 12.20
N LEU A 182 -19.69 -4.42 11.32
CA LEU A 182 -19.83 -4.08 9.89
C LEU A 182 -20.54 -5.21 9.12
N ALA A 183 -21.22 -4.86 8.03
CA ALA A 183 -21.81 -5.85 7.15
C ALA A 183 -20.73 -6.81 6.59
N ALA A 184 -21.05 -8.12 6.47
CA ALA A 184 -20.12 -9.14 5.96
C ALA A 184 -19.59 -8.79 4.55
N SER A 185 -20.42 -8.22 3.69
CA SER A 185 -20.03 -7.73 2.36
C SER A 185 -19.03 -6.58 2.43
N THR A 186 -19.13 -5.72 3.47
CA THR A 186 -18.16 -4.64 3.70
C THR A 186 -16.81 -5.22 4.12
N VAL A 187 -16.77 -6.24 4.97
CA VAL A 187 -15.53 -6.93 5.34
C VAL A 187 -14.85 -7.54 4.11
N ALA A 188 -15.61 -8.20 3.23
CA ALA A 188 -15.09 -8.71 1.97
C ALA A 188 -14.53 -7.60 1.06
N ALA A 189 -15.21 -6.46 0.98
CA ALA A 189 -14.74 -5.30 0.22
C ALA A 189 -13.46 -4.69 0.82
N ILE A 190 -13.34 -4.61 2.15
CA ILE A 190 -12.11 -4.17 2.84
C ILE A 190 -10.94 -5.11 2.49
N TYR A 191 -11.16 -6.43 2.54
CA TYR A 191 -10.10 -7.37 2.16
C TYR A 191 -9.69 -7.23 0.69
N LYS A 192 -10.62 -6.96 -0.21
CA LYS A 192 -10.32 -6.70 -1.64
C LYS A 192 -9.41 -5.46 -1.79
N GLU A 193 -9.58 -4.44 -0.96
CA GLU A 193 -8.73 -3.25 -0.98
C GLU A 193 -7.29 -3.53 -0.56
N ARG A 194 -7.00 -4.58 0.20
CA ARG A 194 -5.64 -4.99 0.54
C ARG A 194 -4.73 -5.06 -0.70
N TRP A 195 -5.29 -5.43 -1.85
CA TRP A 195 -4.54 -5.49 -3.11
C TRP A 195 -3.89 -4.16 -3.54
N ALA A 196 -4.36 -3.04 -3.01
CA ALA A 196 -3.79 -1.72 -3.33
C ALA A 196 -2.31 -1.60 -2.95
N VAL A 197 -1.84 -2.27 -1.88
CA VAL A 197 -0.42 -2.26 -1.50
C VAL A 197 0.45 -2.98 -2.54
N GLU A 198 -0.04 -4.06 -3.14
CA GLU A 198 0.65 -4.77 -4.23
C GLU A 198 0.72 -3.91 -5.50
N LEU A 199 -0.36 -3.19 -5.82
CA LEU A 199 -0.38 -2.22 -6.93
C LEU A 199 0.59 -1.07 -6.68
N PHE A 200 0.71 -0.61 -5.43
CA PHE A 200 1.70 0.39 -5.05
C PHE A 200 3.13 -0.11 -5.28
N PHE A 201 3.46 -1.32 -4.83
CA PHE A 201 4.78 -1.93 -5.09
C PHE A 201 5.08 -2.07 -6.58
N LYS A 202 4.08 -2.49 -7.37
CA LYS A 202 4.21 -2.56 -8.83
C LYS A 202 4.52 -1.18 -9.42
N ALA A 203 3.76 -0.17 -9.07
CA ALA A 203 3.97 1.21 -9.52
C ALA A 203 5.34 1.74 -9.09
N LEU A 204 5.75 1.54 -7.82
CA LEU A 204 7.05 1.91 -7.31
C LEU A 204 8.18 1.30 -8.14
N LYS A 205 8.17 -0.03 -8.32
CA LYS A 205 9.22 -0.75 -9.08
C LYS A 205 9.29 -0.32 -10.56
N GLN A 206 8.14 -0.08 -11.19
CA GLN A 206 8.06 0.33 -12.59
C GLN A 206 8.47 1.80 -12.78
N THR A 207 7.94 2.69 -11.95
CA THR A 207 8.18 4.14 -12.07
C THR A 207 9.62 4.51 -11.72
N THR A 208 10.22 3.88 -10.71
CA THR A 208 11.56 4.25 -10.23
C THR A 208 12.66 3.31 -10.70
N LYS A 209 12.32 2.30 -11.52
CA LYS A 209 13.27 1.29 -12.05
C LYS A 209 14.08 0.59 -10.95
N LEU A 210 13.47 0.28 -9.80
CA LEU A 210 14.11 -0.42 -8.66
C LEU A 210 14.59 -1.86 -8.98
N LYS A 211 14.88 -2.16 -10.22
CA LYS A 211 15.52 -3.41 -10.66
C LYS A 211 17.03 -3.23 -10.89
N SER A 212 17.50 -2.00 -10.99
CA SER A 212 18.91 -1.66 -11.24
C SER A 212 19.41 -0.76 -10.13
N PHE A 213 20.49 -1.18 -9.46
CA PHE A 213 21.11 -0.41 -8.39
C PHE A 213 22.42 0.20 -8.87
N LEU A 214 22.66 1.47 -8.53
CA LEU A 214 23.86 2.20 -8.92
C LEU A 214 25.06 1.85 -8.03
N GLY A 215 24.80 1.47 -6.78
CA GLY A 215 25.82 1.07 -5.84
C GLY A 215 25.55 -0.31 -5.24
N THR A 216 26.60 -1.02 -4.85
CA THR A 216 26.51 -2.39 -4.34
C THR A 216 26.49 -2.49 -2.81
N SER A 217 26.82 -1.43 -2.08
CA SER A 217 26.77 -1.44 -0.61
C SER A 217 25.33 -1.43 -0.10
N ALA A 218 25.12 -2.01 1.10
CA ALA A 218 23.79 -2.01 1.75
C ALA A 218 23.22 -0.59 1.92
N ASN A 219 24.06 0.38 2.24
CA ASN A 219 23.67 1.77 2.39
C ASN A 219 23.23 2.37 1.05
N ALA A 220 23.95 2.13 -0.04
CA ALA A 220 23.60 2.62 -1.37
C ALA A 220 22.24 2.09 -1.83
N VAL A 221 21.99 0.78 -1.63
CA VAL A 221 20.72 0.14 -1.96
C VAL A 221 19.57 0.74 -1.14
N LYS A 222 19.74 0.88 0.18
CA LYS A 222 18.74 1.50 1.06
C LYS A 222 18.46 2.95 0.64
N THR A 223 19.50 3.73 0.36
CA THR A 223 19.37 5.12 -0.10
C THR A 223 18.55 5.21 -1.38
N GLN A 224 18.83 4.33 -2.37
CA GLN A 224 18.06 4.32 -3.61
C GLN A 224 16.58 3.97 -3.39
N ILE A 225 16.26 3.04 -2.48
CA ILE A 225 14.88 2.70 -2.13
C ILE A 225 14.17 3.89 -1.48
N TRP A 226 14.83 4.56 -0.52
CA TRP A 226 14.26 5.74 0.12
C TRP A 226 14.04 6.88 -0.88
N THR A 227 14.99 7.12 -1.77
CA THR A 227 14.85 8.10 -2.87
C THR A 227 13.65 7.76 -3.77
N ALA A 228 13.47 6.48 -4.08
CA ALA A 228 12.32 6.02 -4.87
C ALA A 228 10.98 6.26 -4.15
N LEU A 229 10.90 6.00 -2.85
CA LEU A 229 9.70 6.30 -2.04
C LEU A 229 9.41 7.80 -1.98
N ILE A 230 10.44 8.63 -1.81
CA ILE A 230 10.31 10.10 -1.85
C ILE A 230 9.79 10.55 -3.22
N ALA A 231 10.36 10.04 -4.30
CA ALA A 231 9.91 10.35 -5.66
C ALA A 231 8.44 9.96 -5.88
N MET A 232 8.01 8.81 -5.36
CA MET A 232 6.60 8.40 -5.40
C MET A 232 5.68 9.36 -4.62
N LEU A 233 6.11 9.82 -3.44
CA LEU A 233 5.36 10.82 -2.67
C LEU A 233 5.25 12.16 -3.41
N ILE A 234 6.33 12.60 -4.06
CA ILE A 234 6.30 13.83 -4.88
C ILE A 234 5.31 13.66 -6.04
N LEU A 235 5.37 12.55 -6.76
CA LEU A 235 4.43 12.27 -7.85
C LEU A 235 2.98 12.22 -7.37
N LYS A 236 2.73 11.61 -6.21
CA LYS A 236 1.40 11.59 -5.58
C LYS A 236 0.94 13.00 -5.20
N TYR A 237 1.82 13.81 -4.63
CA TYR A 237 1.52 15.19 -4.29
C TYR A 237 1.15 16.02 -5.54
N LEU A 238 1.94 15.92 -6.60
CA LEU A 238 1.66 16.61 -7.87
C LEU A 238 0.33 16.13 -8.49
N GLN A 239 0.07 14.81 -8.46
CA GLN A 239 -1.18 14.23 -8.92
C GLN A 239 -2.39 14.80 -8.15
N MET A 240 -2.28 14.88 -6.83
CA MET A 240 -3.36 15.41 -5.99
C MET A 240 -3.55 16.93 -6.16
N LYS A 241 -2.48 17.69 -6.40
CA LYS A 241 -2.56 19.14 -6.61
C LYS A 241 -3.11 19.52 -7.98
N SER A 242 -2.95 18.67 -8.97
CA SER A 242 -3.46 18.92 -10.32
C SER A 242 -5.00 18.88 -10.37
N ILE A 243 -5.58 19.72 -11.17
CA ILE A 243 -6.99 19.66 -11.59
C ILE A 243 -7.19 18.69 -12.77
N PHE A 244 -6.12 18.38 -13.51
CA PHE A 244 -6.15 17.41 -14.59
C PHE A 244 -6.14 15.98 -14.05
N GLY A 245 -6.93 15.09 -14.62
CA GLY A 245 -7.11 13.71 -14.18
C GLY A 245 -5.92 12.79 -14.49
N TRP A 246 -4.74 13.09 -13.97
CA TRP A 246 -3.54 12.29 -14.20
C TRP A 246 -3.65 10.85 -13.67
N SER A 247 -3.32 9.87 -14.50
CA SER A 247 -2.81 8.60 -13.99
C SER A 247 -1.37 8.79 -13.49
N LEU A 248 -0.98 8.06 -12.44
CA LEU A 248 0.37 8.20 -11.87
C LEU A 248 1.46 7.84 -12.89
N SER A 249 1.21 6.83 -13.73
CA SER A 249 2.14 6.39 -14.78
C SER A 249 2.32 7.44 -15.87
N ASN A 250 1.23 8.05 -16.34
CA ASN A 250 1.29 9.09 -17.37
C ASN A 250 1.97 10.36 -16.84
N LEU A 251 1.63 10.76 -15.61
CA LEU A 251 2.30 11.88 -14.95
C LEU A 251 3.81 11.65 -14.85
N ALA A 252 4.24 10.48 -14.38
CA ALA A 252 5.66 10.15 -14.25
C ALA A 252 6.38 10.11 -15.60
N ALA A 253 5.73 9.56 -16.64
CA ALA A 253 6.31 9.47 -17.98
C ALA A 253 6.50 10.85 -18.61
N LEU A 254 5.47 11.69 -18.58
CA LEU A 254 5.52 13.02 -19.19
C LEU A 254 6.34 14.01 -18.37
N LEU A 255 6.30 13.95 -17.04
CA LEU A 255 7.13 14.79 -16.19
C LEU A 255 8.63 14.61 -16.47
N ARG A 256 9.08 13.36 -16.75
CA ARG A 256 10.48 13.10 -17.14
C ARG A 256 10.91 13.88 -18.39
N GLN A 257 10.02 14.06 -19.34
CA GLN A 257 10.31 14.83 -20.56
C GLN A 257 10.37 16.34 -20.29
N GLN A 258 9.71 16.81 -19.22
CA GLN A 258 9.67 18.21 -18.86
C GLN A 258 10.80 18.67 -17.93
N LEU A 259 11.58 17.73 -17.33
CA LEU A 259 12.58 18.06 -16.31
C LEU A 259 13.66 19.06 -16.76
N PHE A 260 13.97 19.10 -18.06
CA PHE A 260 15.01 19.97 -18.66
C PHE A 260 14.43 21.07 -19.54
N ILE A 261 13.11 21.24 -19.50
CA ILE A 261 12.43 22.28 -20.30
C ILE A 261 12.05 23.43 -19.37
N PHE A 262 12.42 24.66 -19.73
CA PHE A 262 12.00 25.85 -19.00
C PHE A 262 10.51 26.11 -19.26
N ARG A 263 9.67 25.64 -18.35
CA ARG A 263 8.20 25.76 -18.41
C ARG A 263 7.64 25.91 -17.01
N ASP A 264 6.56 26.67 -16.86
CA ASP A 264 5.82 26.70 -15.60
C ASP A 264 5.22 25.31 -15.30
N LEU A 265 5.65 24.72 -14.20
CA LEU A 265 5.25 23.37 -13.81
C LEU A 265 3.74 23.26 -13.54
N TRP A 266 3.18 24.27 -12.86
CA TRP A 266 1.78 24.22 -12.45
C TRP A 266 0.84 24.48 -13.61
N ALA A 267 1.18 25.40 -14.53
CA ALA A 267 0.45 25.61 -15.76
C ALA A 267 0.40 24.34 -16.60
N TRP A 268 1.57 23.70 -16.79
CA TRP A 268 1.64 22.43 -17.51
C TRP A 268 0.88 21.30 -16.82
N LEU A 269 1.01 21.18 -15.49
CA LEU A 269 0.39 20.10 -14.72
C LEU A 269 -1.14 20.14 -14.85
N ASN A 270 -1.71 21.32 -14.93
CA ASN A 270 -3.15 21.53 -15.05
C ASN A 270 -3.67 21.50 -16.50
N ASN A 271 -2.82 21.86 -17.47
CA ASN A 271 -3.15 21.90 -18.90
C ASN A 271 -2.05 21.24 -19.74
N PRO A 272 -1.84 19.92 -19.62
CA PRO A 272 -0.71 19.24 -20.25
C PRO A 272 -0.78 19.19 -21.78
N LEU A 273 -1.96 19.38 -22.36
CA LEU A 273 -2.20 19.31 -23.81
C LEU A 273 -2.12 20.67 -24.50
N GLU A 274 -2.02 21.75 -23.75
CA GLU A 274 -1.72 23.04 -24.32
C GLU A 274 -0.29 23.06 -24.87
N GLY A 275 -0.12 23.55 -26.11
CA GLY A 275 1.19 23.73 -26.74
C GLY A 275 2.12 24.58 -25.87
N PRO A 276 3.44 24.46 -26.03
CA PRO A 276 4.35 25.40 -25.38
C PRO A 276 3.95 26.84 -25.78
N PRO A 277 4.10 27.80 -24.85
CA PRO A 277 3.85 29.22 -25.22
C PRO A 277 4.65 29.50 -26.47
N ALA A 278 4.00 30.19 -27.42
CA ALA A 278 4.64 30.61 -28.68
C ALA A 278 6.02 31.15 -28.32
N ALA A 279 7.06 30.64 -28.96
CA ALA A 279 8.41 31.13 -28.74
C ALA A 279 8.35 32.65 -28.90
N ARG A 280 8.77 33.41 -27.87
CA ARG A 280 9.02 34.85 -28.04
C ARG A 280 9.89 34.92 -29.31
N GLN A 281 9.39 35.59 -30.34
CA GLN A 281 10.19 35.85 -31.52
C GLN A 281 11.52 36.41 -31.01
N LEU A 282 12.56 35.58 -31.06
CA LEU A 282 13.93 36.06 -30.85
C LEU A 282 14.07 37.18 -31.86
N ALA A 283 14.33 38.37 -31.36
CA ALA A 283 14.58 39.57 -32.17
C ALA A 283 15.40 39.16 -33.38
N GLU A 284 14.96 39.65 -34.54
CA GLU A 284 15.58 39.40 -35.86
C GLU A 284 17.10 39.31 -35.71
N GLN A 285 17.65 38.14 -36.08
CA GLN A 285 19.09 38.05 -36.25
C GLN A 285 19.47 39.04 -37.34
N LEU A 286 20.04 40.15 -36.95
CA LEU A 286 20.66 41.07 -37.89
C LEU A 286 21.67 40.28 -38.73
N PRO A 287 21.58 40.33 -40.06
CA PRO A 287 22.54 39.66 -40.90
C PRO A 287 23.93 40.23 -40.61
N MET A 288 24.89 39.34 -40.28
CA MET A 288 26.28 39.76 -40.15
C MET A 288 26.77 40.31 -41.47
N PRO A 289 27.31 41.54 -41.51
CA PRO A 289 27.87 42.04 -42.72
C PRO A 289 29.08 41.19 -43.15
N LEU A 290 28.98 40.56 -44.32
CA LEU A 290 30.13 39.91 -44.94
C LEU A 290 31.19 40.97 -45.21
N MET A 291 32.26 41.00 -44.42
CA MET A 291 33.48 41.76 -44.78
C MET A 291 34.20 40.96 -45.85
N TRP A 292 34.33 41.59 -47.00
CA TRP A 292 35.27 41.21 -48.09
C TRP A 292 36.70 41.64 -47.77
#